data_c78cfb943c60710eb09bfbf29194cb91
#
_entry.id   c78cfb943c60710eb09bfbf29194cb91
#
_cell.length_a   1.000
_cell.length_b   1.000
_cell.length_c   1.000
_cell.angle_alpha   90.00
_cell.angle_beta   90.00
_cell.angle_gamma   90.00
#
_symmetry.space_group_name_H-M   'P 1'
#
loop_
_entity.id
_entity.type
_entity.pdbx_description
1 polymer ?
#
loop_
_entity_poly.entity_id
_entity_poly.type
_entity_poly.pdbx_seq_one_letter_code
_entity_poly.pdbx_strand_id
1 'polypeptide(L)'
;KPNSFTISAHFSEQNNAYYVWQKSTQYFRTYGVAAGLGKRLNWPDPYFTLYGEASYERFSLKNWNTFGMTNGAANLLSLKLVFARNSVDQPIYPRRGSEFSASVQFTPPYSLWDGKDYKKLEQLANSTNSTTADKANQERYRWVEFHKWQFKAQWFQALTKNSNLVLMLKAEMGYLGNYNKHKVSPFERFEVGGDGMSGYNIYGIDIISMRGYEDGALDPTSDYSVGYNKYTAELRYPVILKPSSQIYVLGF
;
A
#
# COMPACT_ATOMS: atom_id res chain seq x y z
N LYS A 1 -29.10 5.12 -7.50
CA LYS A 1 -27.83 4.39 -7.40
C LYS A 1 -26.89 5.16 -6.48
N PRO A 2 -26.28 4.55 -5.47
CA PRO A 2 -25.39 5.28 -4.59
C PRO A 2 -24.09 5.63 -5.33
N ASN A 3 -23.87 6.88 -5.56
CA ASN A 3 -22.56 7.43 -5.79
C ASN A 3 -22.01 7.80 -4.42
N SER A 4 -20.72 7.49 -4.16
CA SER A 4 -20.03 7.95 -2.96
C SER A 4 -19.06 9.06 -3.32
N PHE A 5 -19.01 10.08 -2.48
CA PHE A 5 -18.02 11.15 -2.53
C PHE A 5 -17.25 11.13 -1.21
N THR A 6 -15.95 11.16 -1.28
CA THR A 6 -15.07 11.13 -0.12
C THR A 6 -14.11 12.30 -0.17
N ILE A 7 -13.97 13.00 0.93
CA ILE A 7 -12.88 13.97 1.13
C ILE A 7 -12.17 13.56 2.41
N SER A 8 -10.86 13.52 2.39
CA SER A 8 -10.04 13.25 3.55
C SER A 8 -8.88 14.24 3.65
N ALA A 9 -8.51 14.55 4.88
CA ALA A 9 -7.30 15.28 5.18
C ALA A 9 -6.65 14.63 6.40
N HIS A 10 -5.32 14.53 6.39
CA HIS A 10 -4.59 13.95 7.50
C HIS A 10 -3.29 14.71 7.77
N PHE A 11 -2.88 14.64 9.02
CA PHE A 11 -1.58 15.07 9.50
C PHE A 11 -0.99 13.98 10.37
N SER A 12 0.26 13.65 10.15
CA SER A 12 1.01 12.72 10.98
C SER A 12 2.39 13.28 11.26
N GLU A 13 2.85 13.12 12.49
CA GLU A 13 4.20 13.46 12.90
C GLU A 13 4.80 12.32 13.72
N GLN A 14 5.96 11.86 13.30
CA GLN A 14 6.85 11.00 14.06
C GLN A 14 8.07 11.81 14.44
N ASN A 15 8.44 11.81 15.71
CA ASN A 15 9.57 12.60 16.20
C ASN A 15 10.29 11.90 17.36
N ASN A 16 11.46 12.43 17.74
CA ASN A 16 12.28 11.92 18.84
C ASN A 16 12.03 12.61 20.19
N ALA A 17 10.96 13.40 20.31
CA ALA A 17 10.61 14.04 21.59
C ALA A 17 10.04 12.98 22.55
N TYR A 18 10.64 12.85 23.74
CA TYR A 18 10.16 11.94 24.77
C TYR A 18 8.91 12.49 25.47
N TYR A 19 8.84 13.83 25.61
CA TYR A 19 7.69 14.54 26.19
C TYR A 19 7.10 15.53 25.19
N VAL A 20 5.80 15.78 25.27
CA VAL A 20 5.05 16.67 24.35
C VAL A 20 5.62 18.09 24.31
N TRP A 21 6.17 18.59 25.44
CA TRP A 21 6.79 19.93 25.55
C TRP A 21 8.26 19.99 25.11
N GLN A 22 8.87 18.82 24.83
CA GLN A 22 10.26 18.77 24.38
C GLN A 22 10.34 19.15 22.91
N LYS A 23 11.24 20.10 22.57
CA LYS A 23 11.50 20.43 21.17
C LYS A 23 12.17 19.27 20.46
N SER A 24 11.51 18.70 19.45
CA SER A 24 12.08 17.63 18.65
C SER A 24 13.24 18.14 17.79
N THR A 25 14.32 17.37 17.73
CA THR A 25 15.46 17.62 16.85
C THR A 25 15.40 16.79 15.57
N GLN A 26 14.59 15.73 15.59
CA GLN A 26 14.34 14.83 14.48
C GLN A 26 12.83 14.68 14.30
N TYR A 27 12.36 14.79 13.07
CA TYR A 27 10.96 14.53 12.75
C TYR A 27 10.77 14.08 11.31
N PHE A 28 9.70 13.32 11.13
CA PHE A 28 9.06 13.02 9.86
C PHE A 28 7.60 13.46 9.93
N ARG A 29 7.21 14.42 9.11
CA ARG A 29 5.85 14.95 9.03
C ARG A 29 5.22 14.66 7.69
N THR A 30 3.97 14.24 7.72
CA THR A 30 3.15 14.03 6.53
C THR A 30 1.91 14.89 6.60
N TYR A 31 1.61 15.58 5.52
CA TYR A 31 0.38 16.35 5.31
C TYR A 31 -0.28 15.79 4.07
N GLY A 32 -1.54 15.40 4.17
CA GLY A 32 -2.25 14.82 3.04
C GLY A 32 -3.67 15.33 2.91
N VAL A 33 -4.11 15.48 1.67
CA VAL A 33 -5.50 15.73 1.30
C VAL A 33 -5.86 14.83 0.13
N ALA A 34 -7.07 14.28 0.14
CA ALA A 34 -7.56 13.46 -0.96
C ALA A 34 -9.05 13.73 -1.21
N ALA A 35 -9.45 13.57 -2.47
CA ALA A 35 -10.83 13.61 -2.89
C ALA A 35 -11.12 12.43 -3.81
N GLY A 36 -12.20 11.71 -3.54
CA GLY A 36 -12.55 10.50 -4.26
C GLY A 36 -14.02 10.42 -4.64
N LEU A 37 -14.28 9.73 -5.72
CA LEU A 37 -15.61 9.43 -6.25
C LEU A 37 -15.75 7.94 -6.47
N GLY A 38 -16.82 7.35 -5.92
CA GLY A 38 -17.16 5.94 -6.10
C GLY A 38 -18.50 5.78 -6.79
N LYS A 39 -18.61 4.79 -7.65
CA LYS A 39 -19.83 4.47 -8.37
C LYS A 39 -20.04 2.96 -8.42
N ARG A 40 -21.25 2.52 -8.05
CA ARG A 40 -21.69 1.17 -8.32
C ARG A 40 -22.15 1.03 -9.76
N LEU A 41 -21.60 0.05 -10.46
CA LEU A 41 -21.95 -0.21 -11.86
C LEU A 41 -23.19 -1.09 -11.94
N ASN A 42 -23.85 -1.11 -13.10
CA ASN A 42 -24.99 -2.00 -13.35
C ASN A 42 -24.65 -3.10 -14.37
N TRP A 43 -23.55 -2.90 -15.05
CA TRP A 43 -23.07 -3.81 -16.07
C TRP A 43 -21.62 -4.18 -15.76
N PRO A 44 -21.19 -5.41 -15.89
CA PRO A 44 -21.96 -6.59 -16.31
C PRO A 44 -22.94 -7.12 -15.26
N ASP A 45 -22.75 -6.81 -13.96
CA ASP A 45 -23.68 -7.11 -12.88
C ASP A 45 -23.64 -6.02 -11.78
N PRO A 46 -24.60 -5.99 -10.82
CA PRO A 46 -24.68 -4.94 -9.82
C PRO A 46 -23.65 -5.05 -8.68
N TYR A 47 -22.76 -6.01 -8.71
CA TYR A 47 -21.71 -6.20 -7.71
C TYR A 47 -20.44 -5.43 -8.01
N PHE A 48 -20.30 -4.89 -9.22
CA PHE A 48 -19.15 -4.08 -9.61
C PHE A 48 -19.18 -2.67 -9.06
N THR A 49 -18.01 -2.21 -8.64
CA THR A 49 -17.77 -0.84 -8.19
C THR A 49 -16.52 -0.26 -8.86
N LEU A 50 -16.58 1.01 -9.16
CA LEU A 50 -15.45 1.80 -9.65
C LEU A 50 -15.24 2.97 -8.68
N TYR A 51 -14.00 3.14 -8.23
CA TYR A 51 -13.60 4.25 -7.38
C TYR A 51 -12.38 4.95 -7.98
N GLY A 52 -12.40 6.26 -7.97
CA GLY A 52 -11.29 7.10 -8.39
C GLY A 52 -10.98 8.13 -7.31
N GLU A 53 -9.70 8.34 -7.02
CA GLU A 53 -9.23 9.28 -5.99
C GLU A 53 -8.04 10.07 -6.52
N ALA A 54 -8.06 11.37 -6.30
CA ALA A 54 -6.90 12.23 -6.45
C ALA A 54 -6.40 12.63 -5.07
N SER A 55 -5.11 12.48 -4.82
CA SER A 55 -4.47 12.82 -3.54
C SER A 55 -3.23 13.67 -3.74
N TYR A 56 -3.00 14.55 -2.79
CA TYR A 56 -1.77 15.30 -2.65
C TYR A 56 -1.22 15.11 -1.25
N GLU A 57 0.06 14.79 -1.17
CA GLU A 57 0.77 14.60 0.08
C GLU A 57 2.10 15.32 0.06
N ARG A 58 2.47 15.85 1.22
CA ARG A 58 3.75 16.50 1.44
C ARG A 58 4.45 15.85 2.62
N PHE A 59 5.64 15.35 2.37
CA PHE A 59 6.56 14.82 3.36
C PHE A 59 7.56 15.89 3.74
N SER A 60 7.86 16.02 5.04
CA SER A 60 8.87 16.93 5.56
C SER A 60 9.75 16.20 6.57
N LEU A 61 11.04 16.14 6.28
CA LEU A 61 12.03 15.40 7.05
C LEU A 61 13.06 16.36 7.66
N LYS A 62 13.44 16.08 8.89
CA LYS A 62 14.56 16.75 9.57
C LYS A 62 15.34 15.72 10.36
N ASN A 63 16.60 15.53 10.01
CA ASN A 63 17.50 14.55 10.61
C ASN A 63 16.90 13.13 10.66
N TRP A 64 16.08 12.76 9.66
CA TRP A 64 15.35 11.50 9.59
C TRP A 64 15.90 10.63 8.47
N ASN A 65 16.68 9.61 8.82
CA ASN A 65 17.50 8.85 7.84
C ASN A 65 16.81 7.56 7.35
N THR A 66 15.50 7.56 7.15
CA THR A 66 14.78 6.34 6.74
C THR A 66 14.57 6.23 5.22
N PHE A 67 14.58 7.36 4.50
CA PHE A 67 14.19 7.40 3.08
C PHE A 67 15.33 7.79 2.14
N GLY A 68 16.58 7.52 2.52
CA GLY A 68 17.76 7.94 1.73
C GLY A 68 17.96 9.46 1.64
N MET A 69 17.10 10.22 2.29
CA MET A 69 17.14 11.68 2.42
C MET A 69 16.99 12.03 3.89
N THR A 70 17.96 12.73 4.46
CA THR A 70 17.98 13.05 5.89
C THR A 70 17.21 14.34 6.21
N ASN A 71 17.31 15.32 5.32
CA ASN A 71 16.67 16.60 5.45
C ASN A 71 16.01 17.03 4.16
N GLY A 72 14.83 17.62 4.25
CA GLY A 72 14.16 18.17 3.09
C GLY A 72 12.66 17.96 3.06
N ALA A 73 12.06 18.15 1.89
CA ALA A 73 10.65 17.94 1.66
C ALA A 73 10.43 17.28 0.30
N ALA A 74 9.48 16.35 0.25
CA ALA A 74 9.01 15.72 -0.96
C ALA A 74 7.52 15.93 -1.14
N ASN A 75 7.05 16.00 -2.37
CA ASN A 75 5.64 16.14 -2.71
C ASN A 75 5.20 14.94 -3.54
N LEU A 76 4.02 14.44 -3.25
CA LEU A 76 3.39 13.34 -3.95
C LEU A 76 2.01 13.78 -4.42
N LEU A 77 1.82 13.85 -5.73
CA LEU A 77 0.51 14.00 -6.35
C LEU A 77 0.18 12.68 -7.03
N SER A 78 -0.91 12.03 -6.63
CA SER A 78 -1.27 10.74 -7.19
C SER A 78 -2.72 10.65 -7.60
N LEU A 79 -2.99 9.81 -8.58
CA LEU A 79 -4.32 9.38 -8.98
C LEU A 79 -4.42 7.87 -8.75
N LYS A 80 -5.45 7.45 -8.01
CA LYS A 80 -5.74 6.04 -7.72
C LYS A 80 -7.07 5.66 -8.33
N LEU A 81 -7.10 4.55 -9.06
CA LEU A 81 -8.30 3.94 -9.58
C LEU A 81 -8.45 2.54 -8.99
N VAL A 82 -9.64 2.21 -8.54
CA VAL A 82 -9.97 0.89 -7.99
C VAL A 82 -11.20 0.35 -8.71
N PHE A 83 -11.04 -0.83 -9.30
CA PHE A 83 -12.13 -1.59 -9.87
C PHE A 83 -12.31 -2.84 -9.04
N ALA A 84 -13.49 -3.03 -8.47
CA ALA A 84 -13.75 -4.13 -7.56
C ALA A 84 -15.12 -4.77 -7.83
N ARG A 85 -15.22 -6.05 -7.45
CA ARG A 85 -16.47 -6.83 -7.47
C ARG A 85 -16.56 -7.64 -6.20
N ASN A 86 -17.72 -7.60 -5.55
CA ASN A 86 -17.97 -8.44 -4.39
C ASN A 86 -19.36 -9.09 -4.50
N SER A 87 -19.36 -10.41 -4.72
CA SER A 87 -20.56 -11.26 -4.81
C SER A 87 -20.59 -12.33 -3.73
N VAL A 88 -19.87 -12.12 -2.64
CA VAL A 88 -19.79 -13.03 -1.50
C VAL A 88 -21.13 -13.06 -0.78
N ASP A 89 -21.61 -14.26 -0.43
CA ASP A 89 -22.91 -14.47 0.19
C ASP A 89 -23.01 -13.97 1.63
N GLN A 90 -21.88 -14.01 2.38
CA GLN A 90 -21.82 -13.60 3.78
C GLN A 90 -20.46 -12.96 4.11
N PRO A 91 -20.41 -11.90 4.94
CA PRO A 91 -19.17 -11.19 5.21
C PRO A 91 -18.17 -11.95 6.11
N ILE A 92 -18.65 -12.73 7.10
CA ILE A 92 -17.77 -13.33 8.12
C ILE A 92 -17.38 -14.77 7.76
N TYR A 93 -18.34 -15.59 7.38
CA TYR A 93 -18.12 -16.97 6.95
C TYR A 93 -18.69 -17.19 5.55
N PRO A 94 -18.02 -16.69 4.50
CA PRO A 94 -18.47 -16.89 3.15
C PRO A 94 -18.45 -18.37 2.76
N ARG A 95 -19.53 -18.81 2.12
CA ARG A 95 -19.68 -20.19 1.65
C ARG A 95 -19.60 -20.26 0.12
N ARG A 96 -19.98 -19.19 -0.54
CA ARG A 96 -20.04 -19.08 -2.00
C ARG A 96 -19.77 -17.66 -2.45
N GLY A 97 -19.35 -17.52 -3.69
CA GLY A 97 -19.12 -16.25 -4.33
C GLY A 97 -17.65 -15.91 -4.48
N SER A 98 -17.41 -14.72 -4.98
CA SER A 98 -16.06 -14.23 -5.22
C SER A 98 -15.98 -12.73 -4.92
N GLU A 99 -14.82 -12.33 -4.51
CA GLU A 99 -14.45 -10.94 -4.36
C GLU A 99 -13.14 -10.71 -5.10
N PHE A 100 -13.06 -9.65 -5.87
CA PHE A 100 -11.78 -9.20 -6.40
C PHE A 100 -11.69 -7.69 -6.42
N SER A 101 -10.48 -7.18 -6.37
CA SER A 101 -10.15 -5.78 -6.59
C SER A 101 -8.87 -5.66 -7.42
N ALA A 102 -8.91 -4.78 -8.40
CA ALA A 102 -7.74 -4.32 -9.14
C ALA A 102 -7.58 -2.83 -8.88
N SER A 103 -6.42 -2.41 -8.44
CA SER A 103 -6.11 -1.00 -8.23
C SER A 103 -4.85 -0.60 -8.96
N VAL A 104 -4.86 0.61 -9.49
CA VAL A 104 -3.69 1.29 -10.03
C VAL A 104 -3.59 2.66 -9.38
N GLN A 105 -2.42 2.98 -8.90
CA GLN A 105 -2.05 4.31 -8.43
C GLN A 105 -0.88 4.80 -9.27
N PHE A 106 -0.97 5.98 -9.80
CA PHE A 106 0.08 6.57 -10.61
C PHE A 106 0.25 8.06 -10.31
N THR A 107 1.47 8.49 -10.47
CA THR A 107 1.87 9.89 -10.34
C THR A 107 2.22 10.45 -11.72
N PRO A 108 2.21 11.76 -11.92
CA PRO A 108 2.78 12.34 -13.13
C PRO A 108 4.25 11.95 -13.30
N PRO A 109 4.69 11.59 -14.52
CA PRO A 109 6.07 11.23 -14.80
C PRO A 109 6.97 12.48 -14.93
N TYR A 110 7.21 13.17 -13.83
CA TYR A 110 7.96 14.43 -13.80
C TYR A 110 9.34 14.33 -14.44
N SER A 111 10.03 13.20 -14.29
CA SER A 111 11.36 12.97 -14.83
C SER A 111 11.42 12.98 -16.36
N LEU A 112 10.28 12.83 -17.05
CA LEU A 112 10.20 12.92 -18.51
C LEU A 112 10.08 14.36 -19.02
N TRP A 113 9.73 15.31 -18.13
CA TRP A 113 9.35 16.69 -18.53
C TRP A 113 10.25 17.76 -17.95
N ASP A 114 10.89 17.51 -16.80
CA ASP A 114 11.59 18.54 -16.04
C ASP A 114 13.04 18.79 -16.52
N GLY A 115 13.51 18.02 -17.50
CA GLY A 115 14.83 18.21 -18.13
C GLY A 115 16.03 17.95 -17.21
N LYS A 116 15.84 17.32 -16.04
CA LYS A 116 16.92 17.06 -15.08
C LYS A 116 17.70 15.80 -15.44
N ASP A 117 19.01 15.84 -15.18
CA ASP A 117 19.86 14.66 -15.28
C ASP A 117 19.82 13.84 -13.98
N TYR A 118 18.86 12.92 -13.90
CA TYR A 118 18.68 12.04 -12.74
C TYR A 118 19.85 11.07 -12.52
N LYS A 119 20.59 10.70 -13.57
CA LYS A 119 21.81 9.89 -13.45
C LYS A 119 22.90 10.64 -12.68
N LYS A 120 23.09 11.91 -13.00
CA LYS A 120 24.03 12.78 -12.29
C LYS A 120 23.59 13.03 -10.84
N LEU A 121 22.30 13.25 -10.61
CA LEU A 121 21.76 13.40 -9.26
C LEU A 121 21.96 12.13 -8.42
N GLU A 122 21.77 10.95 -8.98
CA GLU A 122 22.05 9.67 -8.30
C GLU A 122 23.53 9.51 -7.94
N GLN A 123 24.43 9.86 -8.84
CA GLN A 123 25.88 9.84 -8.58
C GLN A 123 26.26 10.79 -7.45
N LEU A 124 25.69 12.00 -7.42
CA LEU A 124 25.90 12.97 -6.34
C LEU A 124 25.28 12.51 -5.01
N ALA A 125 24.15 11.82 -5.05
CA ALA A 125 23.49 11.24 -3.88
C ALA A 125 24.33 10.15 -3.20
N ASN A 126 25.17 9.44 -3.98
CA ASN A 126 26.08 8.41 -3.48
C ASN A 126 27.46 8.97 -3.08
N SER A 127 27.63 10.31 -3.04
CA SER A 127 28.89 10.93 -2.63
C SER A 127 29.13 10.77 -1.12
N THR A 128 30.39 10.73 -0.71
CA THR A 128 30.79 10.66 0.71
C THR A 128 30.49 11.94 1.48
N ASN A 129 30.23 13.05 0.79
CA ASN A 129 29.86 14.33 1.41
C ASN A 129 28.34 14.34 1.67
N SER A 130 27.95 14.21 2.93
CA SER A 130 26.55 14.14 3.36
C SER A 130 25.71 15.34 2.91
N THR A 131 26.26 16.55 2.94
CA THR A 131 25.54 17.77 2.52
C THR A 131 25.26 17.75 1.00
N THR A 132 26.19 17.25 0.19
CA THR A 132 26.01 17.11 -1.25
C THR A 132 25.00 16.01 -1.57
N ALA A 133 25.09 14.89 -0.88
CA ALA A 133 24.16 13.78 -0.99
C ALA A 133 22.74 14.18 -0.64
N ASP A 134 22.52 14.88 0.50
CA ASP A 134 21.22 15.37 0.92
C ASP A 134 20.59 16.34 -0.11
N LYS A 135 21.38 17.30 -0.63
CA LYS A 135 20.90 18.23 -1.66
C LYS A 135 20.49 17.53 -2.94
N ALA A 136 21.31 16.56 -3.37
CA ALA A 136 21.02 15.78 -4.58
C ALA A 136 19.75 14.94 -4.40
N ASN A 137 19.58 14.29 -3.26
CA ASN A 137 18.36 13.52 -2.96
C ASN A 137 17.13 14.42 -2.77
N GLN A 138 17.28 15.59 -2.17
CA GLN A 138 16.18 16.56 -2.07
C GLN A 138 15.69 17.02 -3.44
N GLU A 139 16.62 17.28 -4.37
CA GLU A 139 16.25 17.67 -5.74
C GLU A 139 15.68 16.48 -6.54
N ARG A 140 16.23 15.27 -6.33
CA ARG A 140 15.77 14.01 -6.96
C ARG A 140 14.35 13.66 -6.54
N TYR A 141 14.00 13.80 -5.25
CA TYR A 141 12.73 13.42 -4.66
C TYR A 141 11.77 14.57 -4.38
N ARG A 142 12.06 15.76 -4.87
CA ARG A 142 11.18 16.93 -4.73
C ARG A 142 9.74 16.64 -5.16
N TRP A 143 9.56 15.88 -6.25
CA TRP A 143 8.32 15.31 -6.71
C TRP A 143 8.51 13.80 -6.83
N VAL A 144 7.78 13.07 -6.03
CA VAL A 144 7.79 11.61 -6.04
C VAL A 144 7.08 11.10 -7.28
N GLU A 145 7.63 10.07 -7.92
CA GLU A 145 6.99 9.46 -9.09
C GLU A 145 7.09 7.94 -9.04
N PHE A 146 5.98 7.29 -9.35
CA PHE A 146 5.87 5.83 -9.47
C PHE A 146 4.53 5.45 -10.12
N HIS A 147 4.39 4.20 -10.47
CA HIS A 147 3.10 3.56 -10.72
C HIS A 147 3.03 2.25 -9.94
N LYS A 148 1.93 2.05 -9.22
CA LYS A 148 1.70 0.91 -8.33
C LYS A 148 0.45 0.17 -8.75
N TRP A 149 0.60 -1.12 -8.96
CA TRP A 149 -0.46 -2.00 -9.39
C TRP A 149 -0.71 -3.03 -8.31
N GLN A 150 -1.95 -3.26 -7.95
CA GLN A 150 -2.31 -4.27 -6.98
C GLN A 150 -3.54 -5.02 -7.47
N PHE A 151 -3.50 -6.33 -7.31
CA PHE A 151 -4.61 -7.20 -7.59
C PHE A 151 -4.83 -8.12 -6.40
N LYS A 152 -6.09 -8.24 -5.96
CA LYS A 152 -6.52 -9.16 -4.90
C LYS A 152 -7.76 -9.88 -5.38
N ALA A 153 -7.78 -11.20 -5.26
CA ALA A 153 -8.95 -12.00 -5.58
C ALA A 153 -9.10 -13.10 -4.54
N GLN A 154 -10.35 -13.40 -4.18
CA GLN A 154 -10.68 -14.54 -3.35
C GLN A 154 -11.97 -15.17 -3.85
N TRP A 155 -12.01 -16.50 -3.78
CA TRP A 155 -13.12 -17.31 -4.22
C TRP A 155 -13.47 -18.33 -3.17
N PHE A 156 -14.78 -18.48 -2.94
CA PHE A 156 -15.35 -19.37 -1.93
C PHE A 156 -16.24 -20.40 -2.59
N GLN A 157 -16.02 -21.67 -2.26
CA GLN A 157 -16.78 -22.79 -2.77
C GLN A 157 -17.13 -23.76 -1.64
N ALA A 158 -18.42 -23.96 -1.40
CA ALA A 158 -18.89 -25.01 -0.53
C ALA A 158 -18.64 -26.38 -1.19
N LEU A 159 -17.93 -27.27 -0.51
CA LEU A 159 -17.59 -28.60 -0.98
C LEU A 159 -18.62 -29.67 -0.58
N THR A 160 -19.45 -29.38 0.42
CA THR A 160 -20.48 -30.29 0.93
C THR A 160 -21.86 -29.74 0.67
N LYS A 161 -22.87 -30.64 0.54
CA LYS A 161 -24.27 -30.24 0.35
C LYS A 161 -24.80 -29.35 1.49
N ASN A 162 -24.35 -29.58 2.71
CA ASN A 162 -24.71 -28.78 3.89
C ASN A 162 -23.93 -27.47 3.99
N SER A 163 -23.03 -27.20 3.02
CA SER A 163 -22.18 -26.00 2.99
C SER A 163 -21.32 -25.80 4.27
N ASN A 164 -20.99 -26.91 4.95
CA ASN A 164 -20.17 -26.86 6.16
C ASN A 164 -18.67 -26.84 5.86
N LEU A 165 -18.24 -27.55 4.82
CA LEU A 165 -16.83 -27.51 4.39
C LEU A 165 -16.72 -26.54 3.22
N VAL A 166 -15.88 -25.52 3.38
CA VAL A 166 -15.67 -24.47 2.38
C VAL A 166 -14.22 -24.41 1.98
N LEU A 167 -13.96 -24.45 0.69
CA LEU A 167 -12.67 -24.13 0.10
C LEU A 167 -12.62 -22.62 -0.18
N MET A 168 -11.57 -21.97 0.32
CA MET A 168 -11.22 -20.60 -0.04
C MET A 168 -9.89 -20.61 -0.80
N LEU A 169 -9.89 -19.98 -1.97
CA LEU A 169 -8.67 -19.68 -2.72
C LEU A 169 -8.49 -18.17 -2.80
N LYS A 170 -7.28 -17.71 -2.53
CA LYS A 170 -6.92 -16.29 -2.56
C LYS A 170 -5.65 -16.09 -3.35
N ALA A 171 -5.64 -15.06 -4.18
CA ALA A 171 -4.48 -14.57 -4.91
C ALA A 171 -4.29 -13.08 -4.65
N GLU A 172 -3.08 -12.67 -4.31
CA GLU A 172 -2.69 -11.28 -4.09
C GLU A 172 -1.41 -11.03 -4.88
N MET A 173 -1.40 -9.95 -5.63
CA MET A 173 -0.27 -9.56 -6.48
C MET A 173 -0.06 -8.05 -6.36
N GLY A 174 1.18 -7.63 -6.34
CA GLY A 174 1.55 -6.23 -6.37
C GLY A 174 2.77 -6.00 -7.24
N TYR A 175 2.81 -4.84 -7.86
CA TYR A 175 3.95 -4.38 -8.65
C TYR A 175 4.11 -2.87 -8.52
N LEU A 176 5.32 -2.44 -8.22
CA LEU A 176 5.74 -1.05 -8.13
C LEU A 176 6.75 -0.77 -9.23
N GLY A 177 6.41 0.11 -10.16
CA GLY A 177 7.28 0.51 -11.24
C GLY A 177 7.67 1.98 -11.18
N ASN A 178 8.74 2.32 -11.88
CA ASN A 178 9.29 3.67 -11.95
C ASN A 178 9.34 4.13 -13.40
N TYR A 179 9.13 5.42 -13.67
CA TYR A 179 9.24 5.98 -15.01
C TYR A 179 10.72 6.22 -15.39
N ASN A 180 11.57 6.46 -14.39
CA ASN A 180 12.99 6.65 -14.55
C ASN A 180 13.78 5.75 -13.59
N LYS A 181 14.68 4.90 -14.13
CA LYS A 181 15.49 3.97 -13.34
C LYS A 181 16.43 4.63 -12.33
N HIS A 182 16.74 5.91 -12.52
CA HIS A 182 17.59 6.70 -11.61
C HIS A 182 16.76 7.48 -10.56
N LYS A 183 15.42 7.31 -10.54
CA LYS A 183 14.51 8.01 -9.63
C LYS A 183 13.50 7.02 -9.01
N VAL A 184 14.02 6.01 -8.34
CA VAL A 184 13.18 5.05 -7.60
C VAL A 184 12.63 5.73 -6.35
N SER A 185 11.31 5.64 -6.13
CA SER A 185 10.66 6.25 -4.96
C SER A 185 11.14 5.58 -3.67
N PRO A 186 11.62 6.34 -2.67
CA PRO A 186 11.94 5.80 -1.37
C PRO A 186 10.71 5.70 -0.45
N PHE A 187 9.57 6.27 -0.84
CA PHE A 187 8.38 6.40 -0.01
C PHE A 187 7.35 5.29 -0.25
N GLU A 188 7.40 4.61 -1.40
CA GLU A 188 6.46 3.55 -1.75
C GLU A 188 7.19 2.23 -1.93
N ARG A 189 6.70 1.16 -1.31
CA ARG A 189 7.30 -0.17 -1.37
C ARG A 189 6.39 -1.25 -0.81
N PHE A 190 6.77 -2.51 -1.00
CA PHE A 190 6.15 -3.65 -0.34
C PHE A 190 7.11 -4.22 0.68
N GLU A 191 6.59 -4.62 1.84
CA GLU A 191 7.29 -5.39 2.85
C GLU A 191 6.58 -6.73 2.99
N VAL A 192 7.28 -7.83 2.73
CA VAL A 192 6.68 -9.16 2.68
C VAL A 192 7.16 -10.00 3.85
N GLY A 193 6.21 -10.36 4.71
CA GLY A 193 6.47 -11.11 5.95
C GLY A 193 5.58 -10.65 7.08
N GLY A 194 5.75 -11.27 8.24
CA GLY A 194 5.09 -10.91 9.48
C GLY A 194 3.60 -11.21 9.55
N ASP A 195 3.01 -10.85 10.65
CA ASP A 195 1.58 -11.04 10.94
C ASP A 195 0.70 -9.88 10.44
N GLY A 196 1.31 -8.79 9.98
CA GLY A 196 0.62 -7.57 9.57
C GLY A 196 0.12 -6.70 10.73
N MET A 197 0.47 -7.04 11.96
CA MET A 197 0.09 -6.33 13.18
C MET A 197 1.26 -5.64 13.86
N SER A 198 2.48 -5.95 13.49
CA SER A 198 3.66 -5.33 14.07
C SER A 198 3.77 -3.87 13.70
N GLY A 199 3.83 -3.10 14.72
CA GLY A 199 3.40 -1.77 14.93
C GLY A 199 4.19 -0.62 14.31
N TYR A 200 5.00 -0.77 13.30
CA TYR A 200 5.67 0.39 12.73
C TYR A 200 5.29 0.57 11.25
N ASN A 201 4.06 1.02 11.03
CA ASN A 201 3.61 1.36 9.69
C ASN A 201 4.26 2.71 9.28
N ILE A 202 5.37 2.63 8.57
CA ILE A 202 5.94 3.80 7.91
C ILE A 202 5.08 4.09 6.68
N TYR A 203 4.69 5.33 6.53
CA TYR A 203 3.89 5.80 5.42
C TYR A 203 4.43 5.33 4.05
N GLY A 204 3.54 4.84 3.19
CA GLY A 204 3.88 4.35 1.85
C GLY A 204 4.39 2.91 1.77
N ILE A 205 4.55 2.22 2.92
CA ILE A 205 4.90 0.80 2.95
C ILE A 205 3.62 -0.03 3.05
N ASP A 206 3.39 -0.90 2.07
CA ASP A 206 2.33 -1.91 2.12
C ASP A 206 2.89 -3.21 2.72
N ILE A 207 2.44 -3.53 3.93
CA ILE A 207 2.81 -4.76 4.60
C ILE A 207 1.96 -5.91 4.07
N ILE A 208 2.62 -6.93 3.51
CA ILE A 208 2.02 -8.13 2.98
C ILE A 208 2.25 -9.26 3.98
N SER A 209 1.28 -9.47 4.87
CA SER A 209 1.40 -10.46 5.94
C SER A 209 1.60 -11.87 5.40
N MET A 210 2.54 -12.61 5.98
CA MET A 210 2.82 -14.02 5.68
C MET A 210 2.99 -14.78 6.98
N ARG A 211 2.05 -15.69 7.28
CA ARG A 211 2.09 -16.52 8.49
C ARG A 211 3.35 -17.39 8.51
N GLY A 212 4.02 -17.46 9.64
CA GLY A 212 5.25 -18.24 9.82
C GLY A 212 6.54 -17.56 9.41
N TYR A 213 6.47 -16.31 8.97
CA TYR A 213 7.63 -15.48 8.65
C TYR A 213 7.65 -14.22 9.54
N GLU A 214 8.85 -13.78 9.89
CA GLU A 214 9.06 -12.49 10.55
C GLU A 214 8.80 -11.32 9.58
N ASP A 215 8.67 -10.11 10.12
CA ASP A 215 8.46 -8.90 9.32
C ASP A 215 9.63 -8.69 8.35
N GLY A 216 9.30 -8.46 7.07
CA GLY A 216 10.29 -8.27 6.02
C GLY A 216 11.18 -9.48 5.70
N ALA A 217 10.91 -10.67 6.29
CA ALA A 217 11.78 -11.84 6.12
C ALA A 217 11.90 -12.34 4.68
N LEU A 218 10.96 -11.98 3.82
CA LEU A 218 10.95 -12.36 2.40
C LEU A 218 11.40 -11.22 1.48
N ASP A 219 11.77 -10.08 2.05
CA ASP A 219 12.31 -8.97 1.26
C ASP A 219 13.75 -9.24 0.82
N PRO A 220 14.21 -8.68 -0.31
CA PRO A 220 15.61 -8.75 -0.71
C PRO A 220 16.51 -8.16 0.39
N THR A 221 17.67 -8.79 0.63
CA THR A 221 18.59 -8.44 1.73
C THR A 221 19.12 -7.01 1.73
N SER A 222 18.99 -6.27 0.66
CA SER A 222 19.51 -4.91 0.52
C SER A 222 18.45 -3.87 0.19
N ASP A 223 17.20 -4.30 -0.07
CA ASP A 223 16.16 -3.38 -0.54
C ASP A 223 14.76 -3.95 -0.28
N TYR A 224 13.74 -3.11 -0.35
CA TYR A 224 12.35 -3.51 -0.23
C TYR A 224 11.83 -4.14 -1.52
N SER A 225 10.78 -4.94 -1.40
CA SER A 225 10.17 -5.59 -2.55
C SER A 225 9.47 -4.59 -3.47
N VAL A 226 9.76 -4.68 -4.76
CA VAL A 226 9.06 -3.94 -5.83
C VAL A 226 7.89 -4.72 -6.41
N GLY A 227 7.78 -6.00 -6.08
CA GLY A 227 6.67 -6.83 -6.51
C GLY A 227 6.55 -8.10 -5.69
N TYR A 228 5.33 -8.58 -5.56
CA TYR A 228 5.03 -9.83 -4.85
C TYR A 228 3.89 -10.58 -5.50
N ASN A 229 3.90 -11.90 -5.31
CA ASN A 229 2.77 -12.79 -5.59
C ASN A 229 2.55 -13.68 -4.37
N LYS A 230 1.31 -13.71 -3.89
CA LYS A 230 0.91 -14.53 -2.74
C LYS A 230 -0.34 -15.32 -3.10
N TYR A 231 -0.30 -16.61 -2.86
CA TYR A 231 -1.42 -17.52 -3.06
C TYR A 231 -1.74 -18.21 -1.75
N THR A 232 -3.03 -18.32 -1.45
CA THR A 232 -3.50 -18.97 -0.22
C THR A 232 -4.63 -19.92 -0.58
N ALA A 233 -4.57 -21.15 -0.07
CA ALA A 233 -5.65 -22.10 -0.12
C ALA A 233 -6.03 -22.48 1.32
N GLU A 234 -7.30 -22.36 1.69
CA GLU A 234 -7.79 -22.69 3.02
C GLU A 234 -9.01 -23.60 2.94
N LEU A 235 -9.04 -24.61 3.80
CA LEU A 235 -10.24 -25.37 4.08
C LEU A 235 -10.83 -24.88 5.40
N ARG A 236 -12.11 -24.51 5.38
CA ARG A 236 -12.82 -23.91 6.52
C ARG A 236 -13.96 -24.80 6.93
N TYR A 237 -14.06 -25.10 8.23
CA TYR A 237 -15.17 -25.88 8.81
C TYR A 237 -15.77 -25.13 10.00
N PRO A 238 -17.09 -24.86 10.01
CA PRO A 238 -17.73 -24.14 11.08
C PRO A 238 -17.98 -25.06 12.29
N VAL A 239 -17.64 -24.58 13.47
CA VAL A 239 -17.97 -25.23 14.74
C VAL A 239 -19.30 -24.65 15.28
N ILE A 240 -19.41 -23.32 15.27
CA ILE A 240 -20.62 -22.60 15.67
C ILE A 240 -20.87 -21.47 14.69
N LEU A 241 -22.07 -21.39 14.11
CA LEU A 241 -22.51 -20.28 13.24
C LEU A 241 -23.82 -19.70 13.75
N LYS A 242 -23.78 -19.04 14.91
CA LYS A 242 -24.91 -18.30 15.47
C LYS A 242 -24.70 -16.79 15.25
N PRO A 243 -25.76 -15.97 15.16
CA PRO A 243 -25.60 -14.52 15.02
C PRO A 243 -24.77 -13.87 16.13
N SER A 244 -24.82 -14.43 17.34
CA SER A 244 -24.09 -13.95 18.51
C SER A 244 -22.67 -14.53 18.65
N SER A 245 -22.34 -15.62 17.93
CA SER A 245 -21.04 -16.28 18.07
C SER A 245 -20.74 -17.10 16.83
N GLN A 246 -19.62 -16.82 16.18
CA GLN A 246 -19.16 -17.54 15.02
C GLN A 246 -17.76 -18.09 15.29
N ILE A 247 -17.66 -19.41 15.34
CA ILE A 247 -16.41 -20.14 15.58
C ILE A 247 -16.23 -21.13 14.44
N TYR A 248 -15.10 -21.08 13.79
CA TYR A 248 -14.71 -22.02 12.75
C TYR A 248 -13.23 -22.35 12.86
N VAL A 249 -12.86 -23.54 12.39
CA VAL A 249 -11.49 -23.97 12.22
C VAL A 249 -11.10 -23.87 10.76
N LEU A 250 -9.83 -23.60 10.53
CA LEU A 250 -9.27 -23.54 9.19
C LEU A 250 -7.92 -24.28 9.13
N GLY A 251 -7.70 -24.92 7.99
CA GLY A 251 -6.40 -25.50 7.61
C GLY A 251 -5.92 -24.85 6.31
N PHE A 252 -4.63 -24.54 6.23
CA PHE A 252 -3.99 -23.90 5.07
C PHE A 252 -2.63 -24.52 4.78
#